data_1bb59b606daf841bb075d2ea1d8c743e
#
_entry.id   1bb59b606daf841bb075d2ea1d8c743e
#
_cell.length_a   1.000
_cell.length_b   1.000
_cell.length_c   1.000
_cell.angle_alpha   90.00
_cell.angle_beta   90.00
_cell.angle_gamma   90.00
#
_symmetry.space_group_name_H-M   'P 1'
#
loop_
_entity.id
_entity.type
_entity.pdbx_description
1 polymer ?
#
loop_
_entity_poly.entity_id
_entity_poly.type
_entity_poly.pdbx_seq_one_letter_code
_entity_poly.pdbx_strand_id
1 'polypeptide(L)'
;DLHSFPTRRSSDLEITHFTASTEEEGIALIKKLLSYIPQNNMEKTPRVECTDPIDRTEDFLNEILPDNPNHPYNMYEVIAGIVDNGEFLEVQPKFAKNIIIGFARFNGQSVGIVANQPNQLAGVLDCNASRKGARFVRFCDAFNIPIVTLVDVPGFLPGTGQEYNAVILHGAKLLYAYGEATVPKITVTLRKSYDL
;
A
#
# COMPACT_ATOMS: atom_id res chain seq x y z
N ASP A 1 30.76 -3.10 -26.18
CA ASP A 1 29.81 -2.04 -25.81
C ASP A 1 28.90 -2.51 -24.70
N LEU A 2 29.32 -2.34 -23.44
CA LEU A 2 28.60 -2.72 -22.22
C LEU A 2 27.42 -1.76 -21.92
N HIS A 3 27.05 -0.88 -22.84
CA HIS A 3 26.06 0.17 -22.63
C HIS A 3 24.72 -0.05 -23.30
N SER A 4 24.43 -1.22 -23.87
CA SER A 4 23.22 -1.48 -24.63
C SER A 4 22.15 -2.33 -23.92
N PHE A 5 22.29 -2.62 -22.62
CA PHE A 5 21.17 -3.16 -21.88
C PHE A 5 20.15 -2.05 -21.63
N PRO A 6 18.88 -2.23 -22.01
CA PRO A 6 17.85 -1.29 -21.65
C PRO A 6 17.84 -1.21 -20.14
N THR A 7 18.28 -0.09 -19.60
CA THR A 7 18.27 0.19 -18.17
C THR A 7 16.83 0.41 -17.71
N ARG A 8 16.03 -0.65 -17.67
CA ARG A 8 14.85 -0.65 -16.82
C ARG A 8 15.38 -0.50 -15.39
N ARG A 9 15.08 0.63 -14.80
CA ARG A 9 15.48 0.88 -13.41
C ARG A 9 14.90 -0.21 -12.55
N SER A 10 15.66 -0.78 -11.64
CA SER A 10 15.22 -1.83 -10.71
C SER A 10 13.92 -1.45 -9.97
N SER A 11 13.65 -0.14 -9.82
CA SER A 11 12.40 0.41 -9.28
C SER A 11 11.14 0.07 -10.10
N ASP A 12 11.29 -0.16 -11.41
CA ASP A 12 10.18 -0.48 -12.31
C ASP A 12 9.91 -2.00 -12.37
N LEU A 13 10.77 -2.79 -11.73
CA LEU A 13 10.80 -4.26 -11.80
C LEU A 13 10.43 -4.95 -10.50
N GLU A 14 9.70 -4.32 -9.58
CA GLU A 14 9.32 -4.91 -8.28
C GLU A 14 10.49 -5.18 -7.30
N ILE A 15 11.74 -4.98 -7.70
CA ILE A 15 12.92 -5.34 -6.91
C ILE A 15 13.23 -4.28 -5.85
N THR A 16 13.24 -3.01 -6.28
CA THR A 16 13.60 -1.88 -5.40
C THR A 16 12.40 -1.37 -4.63
N HIS A 17 12.47 -1.39 -3.31
CA HIS A 17 11.41 -0.92 -2.42
C HIS A 17 11.50 0.57 -2.16
N PHE A 18 12.73 1.09 -2.00
CA PHE A 18 13.02 2.50 -1.75
C PHE A 18 14.17 2.97 -2.63
N THR A 19 14.21 4.26 -2.90
CA THR A 19 15.35 4.91 -3.60
C THR A 19 15.75 6.14 -2.79
N ALA A 20 17.04 6.34 -2.65
CA ALA A 20 17.65 7.53 -2.02
C ALA A 20 18.60 8.20 -3.00
N SER A 21 18.71 9.50 -2.92
CA SER A 21 19.61 10.29 -3.77
C SER A 21 20.98 10.46 -3.14
N THR A 22 21.06 10.35 -1.82
CA THR A 22 22.30 10.43 -1.04
C THR A 22 22.40 9.29 -0.04
N GLU A 23 23.60 9.07 0.50
CA GLU A 23 23.85 8.06 1.53
C GLU A 23 23.11 8.41 2.83
N GLU A 24 23.10 9.67 3.22
CA GLU A 24 22.38 10.15 4.41
C GLU A 24 20.88 9.91 4.31
N GLU A 25 20.29 10.18 3.14
CA GLU A 25 18.88 9.88 2.86
C GLU A 25 18.61 8.37 2.95
N GLY A 26 19.50 7.54 2.42
CA GLY A 26 19.43 6.10 2.51
C GLY A 26 19.44 5.60 3.95
N ILE A 27 20.36 6.10 4.77
CA ILE A 27 20.44 5.78 6.21
C ILE A 27 19.18 6.24 6.95
N ALA A 28 18.67 7.43 6.65
CA ALA A 28 17.43 7.94 7.25
C ALA A 28 16.22 7.06 6.90
N LEU A 29 16.11 6.62 5.65
CA LEU A 29 15.05 5.68 5.20
C LEU A 29 15.13 4.34 5.92
N ILE A 30 16.34 3.77 6.10
CA ILE A 30 16.52 2.52 6.85
C ILE A 30 16.06 2.70 8.29
N LYS A 31 16.48 3.77 8.97
CA LYS A 31 16.06 4.06 10.34
C LYS A 31 14.55 4.27 10.43
N LYS A 32 13.95 4.99 9.47
CA LYS A 32 12.51 5.19 9.41
C LYS A 32 11.76 3.86 9.22
N LEU A 33 12.19 3.00 8.31
CA LEU A 33 11.61 1.67 8.11
C LEU A 33 11.69 0.83 9.40
N LEU A 34 12.87 0.76 10.00
CA LEU A 34 13.09 0.00 11.24
C LEU A 34 12.24 0.51 12.42
N SER A 35 11.80 1.76 12.39
CA SER A 35 10.90 2.30 13.42
C SER A 35 9.46 1.77 13.32
N TYR A 36 9.08 1.16 12.21
CA TYR A 36 7.74 0.58 12.01
C TYR A 36 7.68 -0.92 12.29
N ILE A 37 8.78 -1.64 12.14
CA ILE A 37 8.83 -3.09 12.25
C ILE A 37 9.45 -3.53 13.57
N PRO A 38 9.01 -4.67 14.18
CA PRO A 38 9.67 -5.23 15.36
C PRO A 38 11.03 -5.82 15.00
N GLN A 39 11.85 -6.09 16.00
CA GLN A 39 13.18 -6.66 15.79
C GLN A 39 13.14 -8.11 15.28
N ASN A 40 12.06 -8.82 15.57
CA ASN A 40 11.82 -10.19 15.12
C ASN A 40 10.31 -10.47 15.05
N ASN A 41 9.93 -11.61 14.51
CA ASN A 41 8.54 -12.03 14.32
C ASN A 41 7.81 -12.48 15.61
N MET A 42 8.48 -12.52 16.73
CA MET A 42 7.89 -12.87 18.05
C MET A 42 7.49 -11.64 18.86
N GLU A 43 7.94 -10.47 18.46
CA GLU A 43 7.68 -9.22 19.15
C GLU A 43 6.45 -8.49 18.57
N LYS A 44 5.87 -7.63 19.40
CA LYS A 44 4.83 -6.69 18.95
C LYS A 44 5.49 -5.54 18.19
N THR A 45 4.71 -4.91 17.29
CA THR A 45 5.15 -3.71 16.58
C THR A 45 5.55 -2.59 17.54
N PRO A 46 6.60 -1.82 17.20
CA PRO A 46 7.00 -0.66 17.99
C PRO A 46 5.82 0.32 18.13
N ARG A 47 5.68 0.89 19.33
CA ARG A 47 4.73 1.95 19.60
C ARG A 47 5.48 3.22 19.96
N VAL A 48 5.08 4.34 19.36
CA VAL A 48 5.61 5.66 19.65
C VAL A 48 4.53 6.50 20.35
N GLU A 49 4.94 7.54 21.05
CA GLU A 49 4.02 8.51 21.60
C GLU A 49 3.31 9.24 20.44
N CYS A 50 1.98 9.25 20.48
CA CYS A 50 1.17 9.93 19.47
C CYS A 50 0.84 11.33 19.98
N THR A 51 1.11 12.34 19.15
CA THR A 51 0.77 13.74 19.43
C THR A 51 -0.56 14.15 18.82
N ASP A 52 -1.10 13.34 17.90
CA ASP A 52 -2.42 13.57 17.30
C ASP A 52 -3.54 13.21 18.30
N PRO A 53 -4.61 14.00 18.38
CA PRO A 53 -5.80 13.63 19.12
C PRO A 53 -6.42 12.36 18.55
N ILE A 54 -6.82 11.43 19.46
CA ILE A 54 -7.42 10.15 19.05
C ILE A 54 -8.78 10.31 18.37
N ASP A 55 -9.44 11.42 18.63
CA ASP A 55 -10.76 11.81 18.10
C ASP A 55 -10.64 12.85 16.96
N ARG A 56 -9.44 13.01 16.39
CA ARG A 56 -9.23 13.91 15.26
C ARG A 56 -10.16 13.56 14.10
N THR A 57 -10.83 14.56 13.59
CA THR A 57 -11.64 14.49 12.36
C THR A 57 -11.16 15.55 11.38
N GLU A 58 -11.19 15.21 10.09
CA GLU A 58 -10.78 16.10 9.01
C GLU A 58 -11.96 16.40 8.11
N ASP A 59 -12.42 17.64 8.12
CA ASP A 59 -13.62 18.05 7.36
C ASP A 59 -13.49 17.83 5.85
N PHE A 60 -12.29 17.97 5.30
CA PHE A 60 -12.03 17.76 3.87
C PHE A 60 -12.33 16.32 3.41
N LEU A 61 -12.29 15.34 4.31
CA LEU A 61 -12.62 13.94 3.98
C LEU A 61 -14.10 13.77 3.59
N ASN A 62 -14.99 14.69 4.02
CA ASN A 62 -16.38 14.68 3.62
C ASN A 62 -16.58 15.10 2.16
N GLU A 63 -15.62 15.84 1.60
CA GLU A 63 -15.68 16.40 0.25
C GLU A 63 -14.73 15.75 -0.75
N ILE A 64 -13.80 14.89 -0.26
CA ILE A 64 -12.74 14.30 -1.09
C ILE A 64 -13.27 13.32 -2.15
N LEU A 65 -14.40 12.68 -1.87
CA LEU A 65 -15.02 11.75 -2.80
C LEU A 65 -15.90 12.52 -3.79
N PRO A 66 -15.59 12.50 -5.10
CA PRO A 66 -16.44 13.16 -6.10
C PRO A 66 -17.83 12.52 -6.16
N ASP A 67 -18.88 13.34 -6.33
CA ASP A 67 -20.26 12.88 -6.56
C ASP A 67 -20.36 11.98 -7.80
N ASN A 68 -19.59 12.31 -8.84
CA ASN A 68 -19.52 11.48 -10.03
C ASN A 68 -18.56 10.30 -9.79
N PRO A 69 -19.06 9.05 -9.80
CA PRO A 69 -18.24 7.87 -9.53
C PRO A 69 -17.13 7.61 -10.56
N ASN A 70 -17.16 8.28 -11.71
CA ASN A 70 -16.14 8.16 -12.74
C ASN A 70 -15.00 9.19 -12.58
N HIS A 71 -15.16 10.19 -11.73
CA HIS A 71 -14.09 11.11 -11.43
C HIS A 71 -13.11 10.48 -10.45
N PRO A 72 -11.82 10.43 -10.78
CA PRO A 72 -10.80 9.93 -9.87
C PRO A 72 -10.53 10.96 -8.76
N TYR A 73 -10.06 10.49 -7.62
CA TYR A 73 -9.50 11.28 -6.54
C TYR A 73 -8.17 10.67 -6.09
N ASN A 74 -7.43 11.40 -5.27
CA ASN A 74 -6.12 10.99 -4.85
C ASN A 74 -6.18 10.28 -3.48
N MET A 75 -5.94 8.98 -3.47
CA MET A 75 -5.98 8.18 -2.24
C MET A 75 -4.91 8.58 -1.21
N TYR A 76 -3.80 9.21 -1.63
CA TYR A 76 -2.80 9.71 -0.68
C TYR A 76 -3.35 10.77 0.26
N GLU A 77 -4.29 11.59 -0.19
CA GLU A 77 -4.95 12.60 0.63
C GLU A 77 -5.82 11.96 1.71
N VAL A 78 -6.53 10.88 1.35
CA VAL A 78 -7.30 10.07 2.32
C VAL A 78 -6.37 9.46 3.35
N ILE A 79 -5.28 8.83 2.91
CA ILE A 79 -4.29 8.22 3.82
C ILE A 79 -3.75 9.29 4.78
N ALA A 80 -3.30 10.44 4.25
CA ALA A 80 -2.75 11.52 5.08
C ALA A 80 -3.76 12.07 6.10
N GLY A 81 -5.04 12.11 5.74
CA GLY A 81 -6.11 12.59 6.62
C GLY A 81 -6.42 11.65 7.79
N ILE A 82 -6.12 10.36 7.67
CA ILE A 82 -6.50 9.37 8.69
C ILE A 82 -5.34 8.85 9.54
N VAL A 83 -4.09 8.95 9.06
CA VAL A 83 -2.91 8.45 9.79
C VAL A 83 -2.34 9.51 10.72
N ASP A 84 -1.64 9.10 11.77
CA ASP A 84 -1.00 9.99 12.74
C ASP A 84 -0.07 10.98 12.04
N ASN A 85 -0.24 12.29 12.31
CA ASN A 85 0.55 13.40 11.76
C ASN A 85 0.63 13.42 10.22
N GLY A 86 -0.25 12.71 9.51
CA GLY A 86 -0.19 12.54 8.06
C GLY A 86 1.04 11.75 7.57
N GLU A 87 1.74 11.07 8.46
CA GLU A 87 2.98 10.36 8.13
C GLU A 87 2.73 9.00 7.48
N PHE A 88 3.16 8.86 6.25
CA PHE A 88 3.07 7.62 5.48
C PHE A 88 4.41 7.28 4.84
N LEU A 89 4.91 6.06 5.05
CA LEU A 89 6.10 5.53 4.39
C LEU A 89 5.67 4.56 3.30
N GLU A 90 5.55 5.05 2.06
CA GLU A 90 5.19 4.23 0.93
C GLU A 90 6.30 3.26 0.54
N VAL A 91 5.93 2.01 0.23
CA VAL A 91 6.81 0.97 -0.27
C VAL A 91 6.58 0.80 -1.77
N GLN A 92 7.63 0.76 -2.57
CA GLN A 92 7.58 0.60 -4.03
C GLN A 92 6.71 1.67 -4.76
N PRO A 93 6.91 2.97 -4.52
CA PRO A 93 6.07 4.03 -5.10
C PRO A 93 6.13 4.11 -6.62
N LYS A 94 7.15 3.52 -7.26
CA LYS A 94 7.35 3.55 -8.70
C LYS A 94 6.81 2.31 -9.42
N PHE A 95 6.45 1.26 -8.68
CA PHE A 95 5.95 0.00 -9.22
C PHE A 95 4.45 -0.16 -8.92
N ALA A 96 3.66 -0.63 -9.90
CA ALA A 96 2.22 -0.88 -9.78
C ALA A 96 1.49 0.25 -9.01
N LYS A 97 1.47 1.45 -9.59
CA LYS A 97 0.97 2.67 -8.94
C LYS A 97 -0.55 2.68 -8.71
N ASN A 98 -1.27 1.73 -9.30
CA ASN A 98 -2.71 1.50 -9.10
C ASN A 98 -3.03 0.89 -7.73
N ILE A 99 -2.02 0.38 -7.01
CA ILE A 99 -2.11 -0.01 -5.60
C ILE A 99 -1.02 0.68 -4.79
N ILE A 100 -1.40 1.25 -3.66
CA ILE A 100 -0.52 1.89 -2.69
C ILE A 100 -0.30 0.92 -1.54
N ILE A 101 0.94 0.70 -1.15
CA ILE A 101 1.30 -0.06 0.05
C ILE A 101 2.33 0.70 0.86
N GLY A 102 2.27 0.59 2.17
CA GLY A 102 3.24 1.28 3.02
C GLY A 102 2.92 1.17 4.49
N PHE A 103 3.72 1.83 5.30
CA PHE A 103 3.60 1.85 6.75
C PHE A 103 3.12 3.22 7.23
N ALA A 104 2.25 3.18 8.23
CA ALA A 104 1.74 4.35 8.93
C ALA A 104 1.58 4.04 10.42
N ARG A 105 1.01 4.98 11.16
CA ARG A 105 0.63 4.76 12.57
C ARG A 105 -0.79 5.23 12.82
N PHE A 106 -1.46 4.54 13.73
CA PHE A 106 -2.70 4.96 14.37
C PHE A 106 -2.51 4.91 15.88
N ASN A 107 -2.66 6.06 16.53
CA ASN A 107 -2.41 6.21 17.96
C ASN A 107 -1.04 5.64 18.38
N GLY A 108 -0.02 5.96 17.60
CA GLY A 108 1.36 5.53 17.80
C GLY A 108 1.66 4.09 17.42
N GLN A 109 0.68 3.26 17.11
CA GLN A 109 0.88 1.86 16.73
C GLN A 109 1.14 1.73 15.23
N SER A 110 2.18 0.99 14.86
CA SER A 110 2.50 0.72 13.47
C SER A 110 1.44 -0.15 12.81
N VAL A 111 1.05 0.23 11.59
CA VAL A 111 0.10 -0.49 10.74
C VAL A 111 0.60 -0.52 9.31
N GLY A 112 0.21 -1.56 8.56
CA GLY A 112 0.37 -1.63 7.11
C GLY A 112 -0.88 -1.07 6.43
N ILE A 113 -0.69 -0.19 5.47
CA ILE A 113 -1.75 0.33 4.61
C ILE A 113 -1.70 -0.37 3.26
N VAL A 114 -2.85 -0.84 2.80
CA VAL A 114 -3.05 -1.32 1.42
C VAL A 114 -4.23 -0.54 0.85
N ALA A 115 -4.03 0.17 -0.25
CA ALA A 115 -5.07 1.04 -0.79
C ALA A 115 -5.11 1.01 -2.31
N ASN A 116 -6.28 1.07 -2.92
CA ASN A 116 -6.40 1.32 -4.36
C ASN A 116 -6.11 2.80 -4.65
N GLN A 117 -5.49 3.08 -5.82
CA GLN A 117 -5.28 4.46 -6.27
C GLN A 117 -6.16 4.78 -7.49
N PRO A 118 -7.32 5.43 -7.30
CA PRO A 118 -8.25 5.71 -8.41
C PRO A 118 -7.64 6.60 -9.51
N ASN A 119 -6.65 7.42 -9.18
CA ASN A 119 -5.93 8.23 -10.17
C ASN A 119 -5.01 7.42 -11.11
N GLN A 120 -4.85 6.13 -10.84
CA GLN A 120 -4.02 5.23 -11.66
C GLN A 120 -4.87 4.03 -12.09
N LEU A 121 -5.11 3.90 -13.39
CA LEU A 121 -5.93 2.83 -13.95
C LEU A 121 -7.29 2.67 -13.25
N ALA A 122 -7.90 3.77 -12.79
CA ALA A 122 -9.15 3.77 -12.00
C ALA A 122 -9.12 2.87 -10.74
N GLY A 123 -7.94 2.53 -10.22
CA GLY A 123 -7.78 1.66 -9.06
C GLY A 123 -7.96 0.17 -9.33
N VAL A 124 -8.07 -0.27 -10.60
CA VAL A 124 -8.23 -1.70 -10.95
C VAL A 124 -7.01 -2.51 -10.49
N LEU A 125 -7.23 -3.79 -10.21
CA LEU A 125 -6.15 -4.73 -9.89
C LEU A 125 -5.67 -5.42 -11.17
N ASP A 126 -4.39 -5.25 -11.48
CA ASP A 126 -3.67 -6.02 -12.49
C ASP A 126 -2.73 -7.05 -11.84
N CYS A 127 -2.02 -7.81 -12.65
CA CYS A 127 -1.07 -8.81 -12.17
C CYS A 127 -0.02 -8.22 -11.21
N ASN A 128 0.48 -7.03 -11.52
CA ASN A 128 1.54 -6.39 -10.75
C ASN A 128 1.01 -5.84 -9.42
N ALA A 129 -0.17 -5.21 -9.43
CA ALA A 129 -0.83 -4.74 -8.21
C ALA A 129 -1.13 -5.90 -7.25
N SER A 130 -1.66 -7.02 -7.79
CA SER A 130 -1.94 -8.21 -7.01
C SER A 130 -0.68 -8.80 -6.36
N ARG A 131 0.44 -8.87 -7.09
CA ARG A 131 1.73 -9.34 -6.57
C ARG A 131 2.30 -8.42 -5.51
N LYS A 132 2.26 -7.10 -5.76
CA LYS A 132 2.72 -6.06 -4.84
C LYS A 132 1.94 -6.13 -3.51
N GLY A 133 0.60 -6.15 -3.59
CA GLY A 133 -0.26 -6.25 -2.42
C GLY A 133 -0.07 -7.55 -1.64
N ALA A 134 -0.08 -8.70 -2.33
CA ALA A 134 0.09 -10.02 -1.69
C ALA A 134 1.41 -10.14 -0.92
N ARG A 135 2.50 -9.67 -1.50
CA ARG A 135 3.81 -9.68 -0.85
C ARG A 135 3.83 -8.81 0.40
N PHE A 136 3.22 -7.63 0.33
CA PHE A 136 3.17 -6.70 1.46
C PHE A 136 2.29 -7.23 2.61
N VAL A 137 1.11 -7.79 2.30
CA VAL A 137 0.24 -8.42 3.30
C VAL A 137 0.97 -9.55 4.04
N ARG A 138 1.68 -10.43 3.33
CA ARG A 138 2.49 -11.49 3.95
C ARG A 138 3.64 -10.95 4.80
N PHE A 139 4.26 -9.85 4.38
CA PHE A 139 5.27 -9.18 5.20
C PHE A 139 4.66 -8.66 6.51
N CYS A 140 3.52 -7.98 6.43
CA CYS A 140 2.82 -7.48 7.61
C CYS A 140 2.45 -8.61 8.57
N ASP A 141 1.92 -9.72 8.04
CA ASP A 141 1.59 -10.90 8.86
C ASP A 141 2.83 -11.49 9.53
N ALA A 142 3.93 -11.65 8.80
CA ALA A 142 5.18 -12.19 9.33
C ALA A 142 5.76 -11.37 10.48
N PHE A 143 5.50 -10.07 10.55
CA PHE A 143 6.00 -9.16 11.58
C PHE A 143 4.91 -8.62 12.52
N ASN A 144 3.77 -9.29 12.61
CA ASN A 144 2.66 -8.92 13.52
C ASN A 144 2.14 -7.48 13.32
N ILE A 145 2.20 -6.97 12.10
CA ILE A 145 1.75 -5.61 11.75
C ILE A 145 0.28 -5.68 11.33
N PRO A 146 -0.66 -5.04 12.06
CA PRO A 146 -2.06 -4.95 11.65
C PRO A 146 -2.20 -4.28 10.29
N ILE A 147 -3.23 -4.66 9.52
CA ILE A 147 -3.45 -4.17 8.17
C ILE A 147 -4.73 -3.34 8.11
N VAL A 148 -4.64 -2.16 7.52
CA VAL A 148 -5.77 -1.32 7.14
C VAL A 148 -5.84 -1.27 5.62
N THR A 149 -6.98 -1.71 5.08
CA THR A 149 -7.22 -1.73 3.63
C THR A 149 -8.25 -0.68 3.26
N LEU A 150 -7.90 0.22 2.35
CA LEU A 150 -8.79 1.25 1.80
C LEU A 150 -9.20 0.83 0.39
N VAL A 151 -10.46 0.49 0.22
CA VAL A 151 -10.99 -0.10 -1.02
C VAL A 151 -11.74 0.94 -1.83
N ASP A 152 -11.30 1.13 -3.06
CA ASP A 152 -12.06 1.76 -4.14
C ASP A 152 -11.62 1.11 -5.46
N VAL A 153 -12.20 -0.05 -5.75
CA VAL A 153 -11.80 -0.90 -6.87
C VAL A 153 -13.01 -1.30 -7.71
N PRO A 154 -12.95 -1.10 -9.04
CA PRO A 154 -13.98 -1.58 -9.95
C PRO A 154 -13.83 -3.06 -10.32
N GLY A 155 -12.74 -3.73 -9.90
CA GLY A 155 -12.45 -5.13 -10.19
C GLY A 155 -11.05 -5.36 -10.74
N PHE A 156 -10.84 -6.54 -11.32
CA PHE A 156 -9.59 -6.86 -12.01
C PHE A 156 -9.54 -6.26 -13.41
N LEU A 157 -8.34 -5.89 -13.87
CA LEU A 157 -8.13 -5.36 -15.21
C LEU A 157 -8.44 -6.44 -16.25
N PRO A 158 -9.45 -6.24 -17.13
CA PRO A 158 -9.77 -7.19 -18.18
C PRO A 158 -8.78 -7.09 -19.35
N GLY A 159 -8.76 -8.11 -20.19
CA GLY A 159 -8.04 -8.12 -21.45
C GLY A 159 -7.10 -9.29 -21.64
N THR A 160 -6.90 -9.69 -22.90
CA THR A 160 -6.10 -10.86 -23.26
C THR A 160 -4.67 -10.81 -22.73
N GLY A 161 -4.06 -9.61 -22.66
CA GLY A 161 -2.72 -9.42 -22.08
C GLY A 161 -2.66 -9.76 -20.60
N GLN A 162 -3.72 -9.44 -19.83
CA GLN A 162 -3.80 -9.78 -18.42
C GLN A 162 -4.09 -11.29 -18.22
N GLU A 163 -4.91 -11.85 -19.07
CA GLU A 163 -5.21 -13.31 -19.05
C GLU A 163 -3.95 -14.12 -19.37
N TYR A 164 -3.21 -13.77 -20.41
CA TYR A 164 -1.93 -14.42 -20.73
C TYR A 164 -0.87 -14.24 -19.62
N ASN A 165 -0.92 -13.14 -18.88
CA ASN A 165 -0.06 -12.90 -17.72
C ASN A 165 -0.64 -13.50 -16.42
N ALA A 166 -1.68 -14.34 -16.52
CA ALA A 166 -2.27 -15.07 -15.42
C ALA A 166 -2.85 -14.18 -14.30
N VAL A 167 -3.66 -13.17 -14.65
CA VAL A 167 -4.28 -12.24 -13.69
C VAL A 167 -5.04 -12.99 -12.59
N ILE A 168 -5.76 -14.06 -12.91
CA ILE A 168 -6.49 -14.88 -11.94
C ILE A 168 -5.52 -15.54 -10.94
N LEU A 169 -4.40 -16.08 -11.41
CA LEU A 169 -3.39 -16.68 -10.53
C LEU A 169 -2.77 -15.63 -9.60
N HIS A 170 -2.47 -14.45 -10.11
CA HIS A 170 -1.90 -13.37 -9.30
C HIS A 170 -2.94 -12.75 -8.36
N GLY A 171 -4.19 -12.62 -8.78
CA GLY A 171 -5.31 -12.24 -7.92
C GLY A 171 -5.52 -13.23 -6.78
N ALA A 172 -5.48 -14.53 -7.08
CA ALA A 172 -5.56 -15.57 -6.07
C ALA A 172 -4.46 -15.46 -5.01
N LYS A 173 -3.23 -15.05 -5.37
CA LYS A 173 -2.15 -14.82 -4.39
C LYS A 173 -2.50 -13.71 -3.39
N LEU A 174 -3.19 -12.66 -3.84
CA LEU A 174 -3.65 -11.60 -2.95
C LEU A 174 -4.74 -12.11 -2.00
N LEU A 175 -5.72 -12.83 -2.53
CA LEU A 175 -6.78 -13.46 -1.73
C LEU A 175 -6.21 -14.42 -0.68
N TYR A 176 -5.30 -15.30 -1.07
CA TYR A 176 -4.64 -16.21 -0.14
C TYR A 176 -3.82 -15.47 0.93
N ALA A 177 -3.10 -14.41 0.56
CA ALA A 177 -2.36 -13.62 1.53
C ALA A 177 -3.28 -13.02 2.61
N TYR A 178 -4.44 -12.49 2.21
CA TYR A 178 -5.44 -11.99 3.16
C TYR A 178 -6.12 -13.10 3.96
N GLY A 179 -6.38 -14.26 3.34
CA GLY A 179 -7.00 -15.42 4.01
C GLY A 179 -6.09 -16.08 5.03
N GLU A 180 -4.79 -16.19 4.73
CA GLU A 180 -3.78 -16.78 5.61
C GLU A 180 -3.34 -15.84 6.73
N ALA A 181 -3.36 -14.52 6.52
CA ALA A 181 -2.89 -13.54 7.50
C ALA A 181 -3.67 -13.63 8.80
N THR A 182 -2.94 -13.73 9.91
CA THR A 182 -3.47 -13.87 11.28
C THR A 182 -3.54 -12.54 12.03
N VAL A 183 -2.87 -11.50 11.52
CA VAL A 183 -2.91 -10.15 12.09
C VAL A 183 -4.30 -9.52 11.97
N PRO A 184 -4.66 -8.57 12.85
CA PRO A 184 -5.89 -7.80 12.69
C PRO A 184 -5.97 -7.13 11.31
N LYS A 185 -7.11 -7.27 10.65
CA LYS A 185 -7.38 -6.71 9.33
C LYS A 185 -8.64 -5.85 9.40
N ILE A 186 -8.53 -4.59 9.01
CA ILE A 186 -9.65 -3.65 8.93
C ILE A 186 -9.78 -3.22 7.48
N THR A 187 -10.96 -3.38 6.90
CA THR A 187 -11.26 -2.96 5.53
C THR A 187 -12.29 -1.84 5.55
N VAL A 188 -11.98 -0.76 4.88
CA VAL A 188 -12.88 0.39 4.68
C VAL A 188 -13.13 0.54 3.20
N THR A 189 -14.38 0.34 2.79
CA THR A 189 -14.80 0.60 1.41
C THR A 189 -15.23 2.06 1.30
N LEU A 190 -14.53 2.82 0.47
CA LEU A 190 -14.79 4.24 0.26
C LEU A 190 -15.90 4.47 -0.77
N ARG A 191 -15.81 3.80 -1.92
CA ARG A 191 -16.77 4.01 -3.02
C ARG A 191 -17.13 2.71 -3.75
N LYS A 192 -16.17 2.07 -4.41
CA LYS A 192 -16.38 0.88 -5.25
C LYS A 192 -15.73 -0.34 -4.62
N SER A 193 -16.42 -1.47 -4.62
CA SER A 193 -15.92 -2.77 -4.20
C SER A 193 -16.65 -3.82 -5.01
N TYR A 194 -16.34 -3.86 -6.32
CA TYR A 194 -16.92 -4.84 -7.23
C TYR A 194 -15.94 -6.00 -7.40
N ASP A 195 -16.46 -7.22 -7.38
CA ASP A 195 -15.71 -8.48 -7.61
C ASP A 195 -14.50 -8.72 -6.67
N LEU A 196 -14.66 -8.39 -5.38
CA LEU A 196 -13.71 -8.74 -4.33
C LEU A 196 -14.35 -9.64 -3.28
#